data_6d7e50f9fa5cb1b4c75cffddf8d06773
#
_entry.id   6d7e50f9fa5cb1b4c75cffddf8d06773
#
_cell.length_a   1.000
_cell.length_b   1.000
_cell.length_c   1.000
_cell.angle_alpha   90.00
_cell.angle_beta   90.00
_cell.angle_gamma   90.00
#
_symmetry.space_group_name_H-M   'P 1'
#
loop_
_entity.id
_entity.type
_entity.pdbx_description
1 polymer ?
#
loop_
_entity_poly.entity_id
_entity_poly.type
_entity_poly.pdbx_seq_one_letter_code
_entity_poly.pdbx_strand_id
1 'polypeptide(L)'
;MRTIWYAVFVISAMIGAHSLRSAGKTLDFYFVDVEGGQATLIVSPDGRTLLIDTGFPGSGTFQSTPGDPRAARDAQRILAATRSAGVARIDTLVTTHFHADHAGGVVELSQLLPIASFVDHGAVNPEAETNVKGTLDVFARYAAVRAKGRHTTARPGERLEADGFDAVVVSSDGRTISRPLAKATGRNPACAAALPPQDIYENPRSVGFLLSFGRFTFLDLGDLTGAPLFALACPDDLLGHVDVYLVAHHGGPDAADPATLSAFTPRVAILNNGRTKGGGAPTFSALHRASEAGPSQLADVWQLHRSSNQGAQNFDDGRIANLDESTAHWLKLSASDDGSFSVTNSRTGETKTYPVR
;
A
#
# COMPACT_ATOMS: atom_id res chain seq x y z
N MET A 1 -8.87 86.89 -4.08
CA MET A 1 -8.37 85.71 -4.82
C MET A 1 -7.92 84.66 -3.78
N ARG A 2 -8.68 83.63 -3.59
CA ARG A 2 -8.38 82.51 -2.68
C ARG A 2 -7.96 81.31 -3.49
N THR A 3 -6.71 80.91 -3.36
CA THR A 3 -6.12 79.77 -4.07
C THR A 3 -6.41 78.46 -3.25
N ILE A 4 -7.17 77.54 -3.83
CA ILE A 4 -7.49 76.27 -3.23
C ILE A 4 -6.48 75.25 -3.75
N TRP A 5 -5.69 74.60 -2.82
CA TRP A 5 -4.79 73.49 -3.11
C TRP A 5 -5.54 72.21 -2.97
N TYR A 6 -5.60 71.41 -4.04
CA TYR A 6 -6.07 70.03 -4.01
C TYR A 6 -4.89 69.09 -3.72
N ALA A 7 -4.95 68.42 -2.60
CA ALA A 7 -4.04 67.32 -2.30
C ALA A 7 -4.54 66.02 -2.95
N VAL A 8 -3.78 65.47 -3.90
CA VAL A 8 -4.04 64.18 -4.52
C VAL A 8 -3.39 63.10 -3.65
N PHE A 9 -4.22 62.28 -2.98
CA PHE A 9 -3.79 61.07 -2.29
C PHE A 9 -3.65 59.93 -3.30
N VAL A 10 -2.41 59.53 -3.58
CA VAL A 10 -2.12 58.29 -4.35
C VAL A 10 -2.15 57.12 -3.38
N ILE A 11 -3.20 56.28 -3.44
CA ILE A 11 -3.27 55.04 -2.72
C ILE A 11 -2.52 53.98 -3.55
N SER A 12 -1.29 53.63 -3.14
CA SER A 12 -0.54 52.50 -3.70
C SER A 12 -1.12 51.20 -3.13
N ALA A 13 -1.95 50.52 -3.91
CA ALA A 13 -2.38 49.14 -3.61
C ALA A 13 -1.20 48.20 -3.82
N MET A 14 -0.58 47.72 -2.75
CA MET A 14 0.33 46.58 -2.81
C MET A 14 -0.48 45.32 -3.11
N ILE A 15 -0.53 44.91 -4.36
CA ILE A 15 -1.00 43.58 -4.76
C ILE A 15 0.09 42.59 -4.36
N GLY A 16 -0.09 41.95 -3.23
CA GLY A 16 0.74 40.81 -2.83
C GLY A 16 0.63 39.69 -3.89
N ALA A 17 1.69 39.55 -4.67
CA ALA A 17 1.79 38.38 -5.58
C ALA A 17 1.89 37.13 -4.74
N HIS A 18 0.73 36.48 -4.47
CA HIS A 18 0.71 35.09 -4.06
C HIS A 18 1.21 34.32 -5.28
N SER A 19 2.47 33.86 -5.24
CA SER A 19 2.97 32.91 -6.21
C SER A 19 2.06 31.67 -6.11
N LEU A 20 1.18 31.48 -7.08
CA LEU A 20 0.56 30.19 -7.35
C LEU A 20 1.72 29.23 -7.63
N ARG A 21 2.18 28.52 -6.60
CA ARG A 21 3.01 27.33 -6.81
C ARG A 21 2.20 26.46 -7.77
N SER A 22 2.72 26.24 -8.97
CA SER A 22 2.25 25.18 -9.83
C SER A 22 2.09 23.93 -8.95
N ALA A 23 0.89 23.37 -8.86
CA ALA A 23 0.70 22.12 -8.16
C ALA A 23 1.69 21.14 -8.79
N GLY A 24 2.75 20.79 -8.04
CA GLY A 24 3.74 19.81 -8.48
C GLY A 24 3.00 18.53 -8.83
N LYS A 25 3.44 17.83 -9.87
CA LYS A 25 2.89 16.53 -10.19
C LYS A 25 3.06 15.60 -8.98
N THR A 26 2.00 14.94 -8.56
CA THR A 26 1.99 14.03 -7.40
C THR A 26 2.30 12.61 -7.81
N LEU A 27 2.81 11.81 -6.87
CA LEU A 27 2.78 10.37 -6.93
C LEU A 27 1.46 9.92 -6.31
N ASP A 28 0.59 9.32 -7.11
CA ASP A 28 -0.76 8.96 -6.70
C ASP A 28 -0.88 7.45 -6.46
N PHE A 29 -1.50 7.07 -5.35
CA PHE A 29 -1.80 5.70 -4.96
C PHE A 29 -3.32 5.51 -4.91
N TYR A 30 -3.79 4.42 -5.47
CA TYR A 30 -5.18 3.98 -5.36
C TYR A 30 -5.19 2.62 -4.66
N PHE A 31 -5.63 2.59 -3.41
CA PHE A 31 -5.85 1.36 -2.66
C PHE A 31 -7.24 0.84 -3.04
N VAL A 32 -7.26 -0.12 -3.95
CA VAL A 32 -8.49 -0.65 -4.54
C VAL A 32 -9.11 -1.66 -3.60
N ASP A 33 -10.42 -1.56 -3.40
CA ASP A 33 -11.14 -2.54 -2.61
C ASP A 33 -11.27 -3.87 -3.38
N VAL A 34 -10.63 -4.90 -2.86
CA VAL A 34 -10.70 -6.28 -3.33
C VAL A 34 -11.11 -7.24 -2.20
N GLU A 35 -11.91 -6.74 -1.23
CA GLU A 35 -12.55 -7.50 -0.15
C GLU A 35 -11.55 -8.27 0.73
N GLY A 36 -10.44 -7.63 1.09
CA GLY A 36 -9.41 -8.21 1.95
C GLY A 36 -8.36 -9.04 1.21
N GLY A 37 -8.20 -8.78 -0.08
CA GLY A 37 -6.97 -9.04 -0.82
C GLY A 37 -6.17 -7.77 -1.00
N GLN A 38 -5.24 -7.77 -1.93
CA GLN A 38 -4.45 -6.59 -2.26
C GLN A 38 -4.57 -6.22 -3.73
N ALA A 39 -4.78 -4.92 -3.99
CA ALA A 39 -4.56 -4.28 -5.27
C ALA A 39 -4.28 -2.79 -5.02
N THR A 40 -3.03 -2.37 -5.22
CA THR A 40 -2.61 -0.98 -5.06
C THR A 40 -2.03 -0.47 -6.37
N LEU A 41 -2.73 0.46 -7.03
CA LEU A 41 -2.24 1.12 -8.23
C LEU A 41 -1.45 2.37 -7.83
N ILE A 42 -0.22 2.48 -8.29
CA ILE A 42 0.64 3.65 -8.13
C ILE A 42 0.84 4.29 -9.50
N VAL A 43 0.61 5.61 -9.58
CA VAL A 43 0.79 6.39 -10.82
C VAL A 43 1.81 7.48 -10.56
N SER A 44 2.93 7.43 -11.27
CA SER A 44 3.99 8.42 -11.15
C SER A 44 3.60 9.75 -11.79
N PRO A 45 4.29 10.86 -11.46
CA PRO A 45 4.09 12.15 -12.10
C PRO A 45 4.16 12.15 -13.64
N ASP A 46 4.87 11.17 -14.20
CA ASP A 46 5.05 11.01 -15.66
C ASP A 46 4.04 10.04 -16.29
N GLY A 47 3.06 9.54 -15.49
CA GLY A 47 2.02 8.63 -15.93
C GLY A 47 2.48 7.17 -16.05
N ARG A 48 3.64 6.81 -15.48
CA ARG A 48 4.06 5.41 -15.36
C ARG A 48 3.28 4.74 -14.25
N THR A 49 3.05 3.44 -14.41
CA THR A 49 2.18 2.69 -13.53
C THR A 49 2.89 1.49 -12.92
N LEU A 50 2.77 1.37 -11.62
CA LEU A 50 3.09 0.17 -10.86
C LEU A 50 1.79 -0.33 -10.23
N LEU A 51 1.42 -1.58 -10.48
CA LEU A 51 0.33 -2.25 -9.77
C LEU A 51 0.94 -3.27 -8.81
N ILE A 52 0.50 -3.27 -7.56
CA ILE A 52 0.88 -4.26 -6.56
C ILE A 52 -0.31 -5.15 -6.35
N ASP A 53 -0.18 -6.42 -6.73
CA ASP A 53 -1.18 -7.47 -6.67
C ASP A 53 -2.46 -7.18 -7.49
N THR A 54 -3.32 -8.18 -7.60
CA THR A 54 -4.47 -8.16 -8.52
C THR A 54 -5.77 -8.66 -7.87
N GLY A 55 -5.76 -8.87 -6.55
CA GLY A 55 -6.93 -9.43 -5.86
C GLY A 55 -7.28 -10.85 -6.26
N PHE A 56 -8.52 -11.23 -5.98
CA PHE A 56 -9.06 -12.56 -6.25
C PHE A 56 -9.45 -12.76 -7.73
N PRO A 57 -9.52 -14.01 -8.21
CA PRO A 57 -10.09 -14.33 -9.50
C PRO A 57 -11.63 -14.30 -9.47
N GLY A 58 -12.25 -14.20 -10.64
CA GLY A 58 -13.68 -14.41 -10.86
C GLY A 58 -14.58 -13.57 -9.97
N SER A 59 -15.43 -14.22 -9.20
CA SER A 59 -16.38 -13.58 -8.30
C SER A 59 -15.76 -13.05 -6.99
N GLY A 60 -14.47 -13.25 -6.77
CA GLY A 60 -13.74 -12.62 -5.69
C GLY A 60 -13.68 -13.38 -4.38
N THR A 61 -13.52 -14.69 -4.42
CA THR A 61 -13.31 -15.55 -3.24
C THR A 61 -12.17 -16.55 -3.48
N PHE A 62 -11.67 -17.20 -2.43
CA PHE A 62 -10.66 -18.25 -2.55
C PHE A 62 -11.11 -19.45 -3.39
N GLN A 63 -12.42 -19.70 -3.51
CA GLN A 63 -12.99 -20.77 -4.30
C GLN A 63 -13.25 -20.36 -5.76
N SER A 64 -13.13 -19.06 -6.08
CA SER A 64 -13.37 -18.57 -7.42
C SER A 64 -12.27 -19.01 -8.38
N THR A 65 -12.66 -19.16 -9.65
CA THR A 65 -11.73 -19.42 -10.75
C THR A 65 -11.85 -18.29 -11.78
N PRO A 66 -10.78 -17.99 -12.55
CA PRO A 66 -10.87 -17.04 -13.65
C PRO A 66 -11.96 -17.42 -14.66
N GLY A 67 -12.66 -16.40 -15.17
CA GLY A 67 -13.77 -16.56 -16.11
C GLY A 67 -13.87 -15.39 -17.09
N ASP A 68 -15.08 -14.85 -17.28
CA ASP A 68 -15.29 -13.67 -18.12
C ASP A 68 -14.68 -12.42 -17.42
N PRO A 69 -13.69 -11.77 -18.04
CA PRO A 69 -13.05 -10.59 -17.42
C PRO A 69 -14.04 -9.43 -17.22
N ARG A 70 -15.15 -9.37 -17.98
CA ARG A 70 -16.18 -8.34 -17.80
C ARG A 70 -17.02 -8.55 -16.55
N ALA A 71 -17.06 -9.77 -16.01
CA ALA A 71 -17.76 -10.12 -14.78
C ALA A 71 -16.80 -10.34 -13.60
N ALA A 72 -15.50 -10.28 -13.83
CA ALA A 72 -14.49 -10.47 -12.80
C ALA A 72 -14.46 -9.27 -11.84
N ARG A 73 -14.83 -9.50 -10.57
CA ARG A 73 -15.03 -8.44 -9.57
C ARG A 73 -13.79 -7.56 -9.42
N ASP A 74 -12.66 -8.15 -9.07
CA ASP A 74 -11.47 -7.38 -8.71
C ASP A 74 -10.77 -6.79 -9.93
N ALA A 75 -10.71 -7.52 -11.03
CA ALA A 75 -10.18 -7.00 -12.29
C ALA A 75 -10.98 -5.77 -12.80
N GLN A 76 -12.31 -5.75 -12.62
CA GLN A 76 -13.15 -4.60 -12.97
C GLN A 76 -12.93 -3.42 -12.01
N ARG A 77 -12.74 -3.67 -10.71
CA ARG A 77 -12.44 -2.63 -9.73
C ARG A 77 -11.07 -1.99 -10.01
N ILE A 78 -10.05 -2.78 -10.34
CA ILE A 78 -8.73 -2.28 -10.78
C ILE A 78 -8.88 -1.47 -12.08
N LEU A 79 -9.63 -1.96 -13.07
CA LEU A 79 -9.90 -1.22 -14.30
C LEU A 79 -10.60 0.12 -14.03
N ALA A 80 -11.51 0.17 -13.06
CA ALA A 80 -12.15 1.44 -12.67
C ALA A 80 -11.15 2.42 -12.06
N ALA A 81 -10.22 1.95 -11.22
CA ALA A 81 -9.15 2.77 -10.66
C ALA A 81 -8.19 3.29 -11.75
N THR A 82 -7.79 2.45 -12.72
CA THR A 82 -6.94 2.89 -13.84
C THR A 82 -7.63 3.95 -14.70
N ARG A 83 -8.92 3.81 -14.95
CA ARG A 83 -9.71 4.82 -15.66
C ARG A 83 -9.80 6.13 -14.90
N SER A 84 -10.02 6.07 -13.58
CA SER A 84 -10.02 7.24 -12.70
C SER A 84 -8.66 7.95 -12.68
N ALA A 85 -7.59 7.18 -12.76
CA ALA A 85 -6.22 7.69 -12.84
C ALA A 85 -5.82 8.20 -14.24
N GLY A 86 -6.65 7.97 -15.26
CA GLY A 86 -6.37 8.35 -16.66
C GLY A 86 -5.28 7.50 -17.31
N VAL A 87 -5.07 6.27 -16.85
CA VAL A 87 -4.06 5.34 -17.40
C VAL A 87 -4.72 4.13 -18.05
N ALA A 88 -4.06 3.56 -19.07
CA ALA A 88 -4.64 2.52 -19.93
C ALA A 88 -3.77 1.25 -20.01
N ARG A 89 -2.74 1.15 -19.21
CA ARG A 89 -1.83 -0.01 -19.14
C ARG A 89 -1.19 -0.10 -17.77
N ILE A 90 -0.60 -1.23 -17.46
CA ILE A 90 0.27 -1.46 -16.32
C ILE A 90 1.71 -1.64 -16.85
N ASP A 91 2.61 -0.74 -16.48
CA ASP A 91 4.01 -0.83 -16.88
C ASP A 91 4.72 -1.93 -16.10
N THR A 92 4.47 -2.04 -14.79
CA THR A 92 5.01 -3.09 -13.92
C THR A 92 3.94 -3.62 -12.98
N LEU A 93 3.74 -4.93 -12.96
CA LEU A 93 2.99 -5.65 -11.94
C LEU A 93 3.98 -6.27 -10.95
N VAL A 94 3.90 -5.88 -9.69
CA VAL A 94 4.56 -6.58 -8.58
C VAL A 94 3.54 -7.54 -7.99
N THR A 95 3.83 -8.83 -8.00
CA THR A 95 3.06 -9.84 -7.28
C THR A 95 3.84 -10.19 -6.01
N THR A 96 3.25 -9.83 -4.86
CA THR A 96 3.94 -9.98 -3.57
C THR A 96 4.16 -11.45 -3.25
N HIS A 97 3.13 -12.27 -3.40
CA HIS A 97 3.16 -13.72 -3.24
C HIS A 97 1.99 -14.38 -3.98
N PHE A 98 1.87 -15.71 -3.96
CA PHE A 98 1.00 -16.42 -4.90
C PHE A 98 -0.32 -16.92 -4.30
N HIS A 99 -0.81 -16.32 -3.22
CA HIS A 99 -2.18 -16.59 -2.77
C HIS A 99 -3.23 -15.99 -3.72
N ALA A 100 -4.44 -16.55 -3.68
CA ALA A 100 -5.50 -16.19 -4.62
C ALA A 100 -5.97 -14.74 -4.50
N ASP A 101 -5.88 -14.15 -3.33
CA ASP A 101 -6.26 -12.78 -3.04
C ASP A 101 -5.18 -11.73 -3.40
N HIS A 102 -4.05 -12.19 -3.95
CA HIS A 102 -2.95 -11.38 -4.47
C HIS A 102 -2.72 -11.62 -5.96
N ALA A 103 -2.48 -12.86 -6.35
CA ALA A 103 -2.16 -13.23 -7.73
C ALA A 103 -3.38 -13.66 -8.56
N GLY A 104 -4.55 -13.86 -7.93
CA GLY A 104 -5.68 -14.53 -8.56
C GLY A 104 -6.31 -13.79 -9.73
N GLY A 105 -6.44 -12.46 -9.63
CA GLY A 105 -7.11 -11.63 -10.64
C GLY A 105 -6.30 -11.38 -11.91
N VAL A 106 -5.03 -11.79 -11.96
CA VAL A 106 -4.10 -11.45 -13.06
C VAL A 106 -4.56 -11.97 -14.43
N VAL A 107 -5.19 -13.15 -14.47
CA VAL A 107 -5.65 -13.77 -15.74
C VAL A 107 -6.67 -12.88 -16.42
N GLU A 108 -7.67 -12.42 -15.68
CA GLU A 108 -8.76 -11.60 -16.19
C GLU A 108 -8.29 -10.17 -16.42
N LEU A 109 -7.48 -9.61 -15.51
CA LEU A 109 -6.92 -8.28 -15.65
C LEU A 109 -6.05 -8.15 -16.92
N SER A 110 -5.24 -9.16 -17.24
CA SER A 110 -4.39 -9.17 -18.43
C SER A 110 -5.17 -9.16 -19.77
N GLN A 111 -6.45 -9.52 -19.72
CA GLN A 111 -7.35 -9.44 -20.88
C GLN A 111 -8.01 -8.04 -21.01
N LEU A 112 -8.02 -7.25 -19.94
CA LEU A 112 -8.60 -5.92 -19.87
C LEU A 112 -7.56 -4.82 -20.05
N LEU A 113 -6.34 -5.04 -19.57
CA LEU A 113 -5.24 -4.07 -19.57
C LEU A 113 -3.93 -4.76 -19.98
N PRO A 114 -3.13 -4.15 -20.87
CA PRO A 114 -1.78 -4.60 -21.14
C PRO A 114 -0.90 -4.51 -19.87
N ILE A 115 -0.14 -5.56 -19.59
CA ILE A 115 0.86 -5.61 -18.52
C ILE A 115 2.22 -5.85 -19.18
N ALA A 116 3.19 -4.93 -19.01
CA ALA A 116 4.44 -4.98 -19.75
C ALA A 116 5.53 -5.77 -19.04
N SER A 117 5.61 -5.67 -17.71
CA SER A 117 6.60 -6.38 -16.90
C SER A 117 6.02 -6.90 -15.60
N PHE A 118 6.66 -7.94 -15.08
CA PHE A 118 6.26 -8.69 -13.88
C PHE A 118 7.45 -8.78 -12.94
N VAL A 119 7.20 -8.53 -11.67
CA VAL A 119 8.16 -8.69 -10.57
C VAL A 119 7.52 -9.58 -9.52
N ASP A 120 8.23 -10.60 -9.06
CA ASP A 120 7.79 -11.51 -7.99
C ASP A 120 8.99 -12.13 -7.28
N HIS A 121 8.75 -12.98 -6.27
CA HIS A 121 9.83 -13.65 -5.52
C HIS A 121 10.40 -14.91 -6.23
N GLY A 122 9.93 -15.25 -7.43
CA GLY A 122 10.47 -16.36 -8.25
C GLY A 122 9.59 -17.60 -8.27
N ALA A 123 10.03 -18.68 -7.68
CA ALA A 123 9.30 -19.94 -7.66
C ALA A 123 8.34 -20.02 -6.46
N VAL A 124 7.16 -20.60 -6.68
CA VAL A 124 6.26 -20.94 -5.58
C VAL A 124 6.87 -22.03 -4.69
N ASN A 125 6.63 -21.97 -3.39
CA ASN A 125 6.95 -23.08 -2.51
C ASN A 125 5.93 -24.21 -2.69
N PRO A 126 6.34 -25.44 -3.09
CA PRO A 126 5.40 -26.55 -3.24
C PRO A 126 4.61 -26.88 -1.97
N GLU A 127 5.18 -26.64 -0.78
CA GLU A 127 4.52 -26.88 0.51
C GLU A 127 3.41 -25.86 0.81
N ALA A 128 3.35 -24.74 0.09
CA ALA A 128 2.31 -23.73 0.24
C ALA A 128 0.90 -24.29 0.01
N GLU A 129 0.76 -25.31 -0.86
CA GLU A 129 -0.50 -26.01 -1.11
C GLU A 129 -1.08 -26.68 0.14
N THR A 130 -0.24 -27.06 1.11
CA THR A 130 -0.67 -27.68 2.37
C THR A 130 -1.24 -26.64 3.34
N ASN A 131 -0.83 -25.38 3.22
CA ASN A 131 -1.30 -24.27 4.04
C ASN A 131 -2.55 -23.62 3.43
N VAL A 132 -2.44 -23.19 2.16
CA VAL A 132 -3.56 -22.59 1.43
C VAL A 132 -3.78 -23.36 0.15
N LYS A 133 -4.83 -24.21 0.17
CA LYS A 133 -5.19 -25.06 -0.96
C LYS A 133 -5.49 -24.22 -2.21
N GLY A 134 -4.95 -24.62 -3.35
CA GLY A 134 -5.10 -23.93 -4.63
C GLY A 134 -3.97 -22.99 -4.96
N THR A 135 -2.98 -22.79 -4.08
CA THR A 135 -1.84 -21.89 -4.31
C THR A 135 -1.02 -22.28 -5.54
N LEU A 136 -0.78 -23.59 -5.75
CA LEU A 136 -0.04 -24.06 -6.94
C LEU A 136 -0.80 -23.80 -8.25
N ASP A 137 -2.12 -23.91 -8.24
CA ASP A 137 -2.95 -23.62 -9.41
C ASP A 137 -2.99 -22.12 -9.71
N VAL A 138 -3.10 -21.27 -8.69
CA VAL A 138 -2.97 -19.80 -8.83
C VAL A 138 -1.62 -19.43 -9.43
N PHE A 139 -0.54 -19.99 -8.90
CA PHE A 139 0.79 -19.76 -9.44
C PHE A 139 0.93 -20.20 -10.89
N ALA A 140 0.41 -21.38 -11.26
CA ALA A 140 0.49 -21.87 -12.63
C ALA A 140 -0.21 -20.93 -13.62
N ARG A 141 -1.38 -20.39 -13.24
CA ARG A 141 -2.13 -19.41 -14.04
C ARG A 141 -1.40 -18.07 -14.10
N TYR A 142 -0.87 -17.57 -12.99
CA TYR A 142 -0.05 -16.37 -12.95
C TYR A 142 1.18 -16.51 -13.83
N ALA A 143 1.93 -17.61 -13.71
CA ALA A 143 3.13 -17.88 -14.49
C ALA A 143 2.86 -17.90 -16.01
N ALA A 144 1.70 -18.42 -16.44
CA ALA A 144 1.28 -18.40 -17.83
C ALA A 144 1.01 -16.99 -18.37
N VAL A 145 0.51 -16.09 -17.54
CA VAL A 145 0.35 -14.65 -17.89
C VAL A 145 1.72 -13.96 -17.89
N ARG A 146 2.50 -14.14 -16.82
CA ARG A 146 3.85 -13.59 -16.65
C ARG A 146 4.77 -13.91 -17.83
N ALA A 147 4.69 -15.11 -18.39
CA ALA A 147 5.48 -15.55 -19.54
C ALA A 147 5.27 -14.72 -20.83
N LYS A 148 4.23 -13.87 -20.86
CA LYS A 148 3.94 -13.00 -22.01
C LYS A 148 4.63 -11.64 -21.92
N GLY A 149 5.23 -11.29 -20.77
CA GLY A 149 5.93 -10.03 -20.53
C GLY A 149 7.37 -10.24 -20.08
N ARG A 150 8.03 -9.15 -19.70
CA ARG A 150 9.34 -9.22 -19.04
C ARG A 150 9.14 -9.69 -17.60
N HIS A 151 10.07 -10.51 -17.11
CA HIS A 151 10.02 -10.99 -15.73
C HIS A 151 11.33 -10.71 -15.01
N THR A 152 11.24 -10.24 -13.78
CA THR A 152 12.35 -10.03 -12.86
C THR A 152 12.01 -10.66 -11.51
N THR A 153 12.93 -11.45 -10.98
CA THR A 153 12.81 -11.96 -9.60
C THR A 153 13.36 -10.92 -8.64
N ALA A 154 12.53 -10.46 -7.71
CA ALA A 154 12.91 -9.50 -6.69
C ALA A 154 13.89 -10.10 -5.68
N ARG A 155 14.88 -9.32 -5.24
CA ARG A 155 15.83 -9.71 -4.19
C ARG A 155 16.02 -8.58 -3.19
N PRO A 156 16.10 -8.89 -1.88
CA PRO A 156 16.32 -7.88 -0.86
C PRO A 156 17.60 -7.06 -1.13
N GLY A 157 17.48 -5.74 -1.06
CA GLY A 157 18.53 -4.77 -1.34
C GLY A 157 18.59 -4.29 -2.79
N GLU A 158 17.93 -4.95 -3.73
CA GLU A 158 17.82 -4.48 -5.12
C GLU A 158 16.73 -3.40 -5.25
N ARG A 159 16.84 -2.58 -6.30
CA ARG A 159 15.81 -1.60 -6.65
C ARG A 159 14.80 -2.20 -7.63
N LEU A 160 13.55 -1.89 -7.43
CA LEU A 160 12.53 -2.14 -8.45
C LEU A 160 12.76 -1.16 -9.61
N GLU A 161 12.66 -1.67 -10.83
CA GLU A 161 12.66 -0.80 -12.03
C GLU A 161 11.31 -0.08 -12.10
N ALA A 162 11.28 1.16 -11.61
CA ALA A 162 10.11 2.04 -11.64
C ALA A 162 10.55 3.46 -11.99
N ASP A 163 9.86 4.08 -12.94
CA ASP A 163 10.13 5.45 -13.35
C ASP A 163 9.39 6.45 -12.45
N GLY A 164 10.08 7.48 -12.01
CA GLY A 164 9.51 8.61 -11.27
C GLY A 164 9.53 8.49 -9.75
N PHE A 165 10.01 7.37 -9.19
CA PHE A 165 10.26 7.17 -7.76
C PHE A 165 11.31 6.07 -7.54
N ASP A 166 11.86 6.02 -6.34
CA ASP A 166 12.78 4.96 -5.92
C ASP A 166 12.02 3.91 -5.11
N ALA A 167 12.29 2.62 -5.33
CA ALA A 167 11.75 1.55 -4.49
C ALA A 167 12.82 0.50 -4.23
N VAL A 168 13.14 0.23 -2.97
CA VAL A 168 14.09 -0.77 -2.54
C VAL A 168 13.34 -1.99 -2.03
N VAL A 169 13.62 -3.17 -2.58
CA VAL A 169 13.10 -4.44 -2.08
C VAL A 169 13.67 -4.70 -0.69
N VAL A 170 12.83 -4.84 0.32
CA VAL A 170 13.25 -5.08 1.70
C VAL A 170 13.02 -6.52 2.15
N SER A 171 12.09 -7.22 1.51
CA SER A 171 11.84 -8.65 1.70
C SER A 171 11.54 -9.35 0.38
N SER A 172 11.90 -10.61 0.25
CA SER A 172 11.53 -11.49 -0.86
C SER A 172 11.98 -12.91 -0.55
N ASP A 173 11.20 -13.92 -0.92
CA ASP A 173 11.54 -15.35 -0.82
C ASP A 173 11.99 -15.76 0.59
N GLY A 174 11.32 -15.28 1.64
CA GLY A 174 11.62 -15.58 3.03
C GLY A 174 12.88 -14.90 3.57
N ARG A 175 13.46 -13.97 2.82
CA ARG A 175 14.68 -13.23 3.18
C ARG A 175 14.38 -11.74 3.29
N THR A 176 15.17 -11.05 4.09
CA THR A 176 15.11 -9.59 4.24
C THR A 176 16.46 -8.96 3.95
N ILE A 177 16.49 -7.64 3.85
CA ILE A 177 17.74 -6.89 3.83
C ILE A 177 18.56 -7.20 5.09
N SER A 178 19.88 -7.28 4.94
CA SER A 178 20.81 -7.54 6.05
C SER A 178 21.51 -6.27 6.56
N ARG A 179 21.32 -5.15 5.87
CA ARG A 179 21.92 -3.85 6.21
C ARG A 179 20.82 -2.82 6.40
N PRO A 180 20.92 -1.97 7.44
CA PRO A 180 19.98 -0.88 7.65
C PRO A 180 19.94 0.09 6.48
N LEU A 181 18.77 0.59 6.16
CA LEU A 181 18.59 1.70 5.23
C LEU A 181 18.99 3.03 5.88
N ALA A 182 19.13 4.08 5.08
CA ALA A 182 19.69 5.37 5.54
C ALA A 182 18.90 6.04 6.69
N LYS A 183 17.59 5.74 6.80
CA LYS A 183 16.72 6.29 7.85
C LYS A 183 16.54 5.37 9.06
N ALA A 184 17.20 4.20 9.09
CA ALA A 184 17.11 3.23 10.17
C ALA A 184 17.54 3.86 11.52
N THR A 185 16.83 3.52 12.58
CA THR A 185 17.02 4.15 13.91
C THR A 185 17.89 3.33 14.86
N GLY A 186 18.30 2.12 14.43
CA GLY A 186 19.12 1.21 15.23
C GLY A 186 18.30 0.40 16.22
N ARG A 187 18.80 0.20 17.45
CA ARG A 187 18.16 -0.69 18.44
C ARG A 187 16.71 -0.35 18.70
N ASN A 188 15.83 -1.32 18.48
CA ASN A 188 14.40 -1.18 18.76
C ASN A 188 14.08 -1.68 20.20
N PRO A 189 13.70 -0.79 21.13
CA PRO A 189 13.44 -1.15 22.51
C PRO A 189 12.17 -1.99 22.71
N ALA A 190 11.28 -2.03 21.74
CA ALA A 190 10.03 -2.78 21.82
C ALA A 190 10.18 -4.26 21.44
N CYS A 191 11.39 -4.71 21.05
CA CYS A 191 11.61 -6.09 20.66
C CYS A 191 11.44 -7.05 21.84
N ALA A 192 10.57 -8.05 21.69
CA ALA A 192 10.49 -9.17 22.60
C ALA A 192 11.72 -10.08 22.47
N ALA A 193 12.04 -10.81 23.56
CA ALA A 193 13.19 -11.71 23.57
C ALA A 193 13.03 -12.96 22.71
N ALA A 194 11.79 -13.34 22.37
CA ALA A 194 11.49 -14.54 21.59
C ALA A 194 11.25 -14.20 20.13
N LEU A 195 11.95 -14.88 19.24
CA LEU A 195 11.64 -14.86 17.80
C LEU A 195 10.31 -15.56 17.55
N PRO A 196 9.46 -15.03 16.65
CA PRO A 196 8.27 -15.75 16.23
C PRO A 196 8.65 -17.06 15.54
N PRO A 197 7.75 -18.06 15.55
CA PRO A 197 7.96 -19.30 14.82
C PRO A 197 8.29 -19.03 13.35
N GLN A 198 9.16 -19.84 12.79
CA GLN A 198 9.46 -19.74 11.36
C GLN A 198 8.25 -20.29 10.59
N ASP A 199 7.68 -19.46 9.76
CA ASP A 199 6.68 -19.84 8.76
C ASP A 199 7.41 -20.14 7.43
N ILE A 200 7.10 -21.26 6.80
CA ILE A 200 7.72 -21.71 5.55
C ILE A 200 6.80 -21.53 4.34
N TYR A 201 5.60 -21.02 4.53
CA TYR A 201 4.58 -20.88 3.51
C TYR A 201 4.77 -19.63 2.64
N GLU A 202 3.75 -19.22 1.90
CA GLU A 202 3.86 -18.13 0.93
C GLU A 202 3.93 -16.73 1.57
N ASN A 203 3.18 -16.45 2.65
CA ASN A 203 3.16 -15.13 3.27
C ASN A 203 4.56 -14.61 3.64
N PRO A 204 5.42 -15.39 4.33
CA PRO A 204 6.78 -14.96 4.65
C PRO A 204 7.68 -14.70 3.43
N ARG A 205 7.26 -15.17 2.24
CA ARG A 205 8.00 -14.98 0.99
C ARG A 205 7.63 -13.70 0.25
N SER A 206 6.68 -12.93 0.77
CA SER A 206 6.19 -11.71 0.16
C SER A 206 7.30 -10.77 -0.27
N VAL A 207 7.19 -10.25 -1.49
CA VAL A 207 7.98 -9.13 -1.96
C VAL A 207 7.49 -7.88 -1.25
N GLY A 208 8.30 -7.38 -0.33
CA GLY A 208 8.07 -6.11 0.34
C GLY A 208 9.07 -5.08 -0.14
N PHE A 209 8.68 -3.81 -0.17
CA PHE A 209 9.54 -2.72 -0.58
C PHE A 209 9.25 -1.42 0.16
N LEU A 210 10.30 -0.61 0.32
CA LEU A 210 10.23 0.77 0.76
C LEU A 210 10.33 1.68 -0.47
N LEU A 211 9.25 2.40 -0.78
CA LEU A 211 9.20 3.38 -1.84
C LEU A 211 9.55 4.77 -1.29
N SER A 212 10.31 5.54 -2.07
CA SER A 212 10.64 6.93 -1.76
C SER A 212 10.34 7.83 -2.96
N PHE A 213 9.63 8.94 -2.70
CA PHE A 213 9.39 10.01 -3.67
C PHE A 213 9.83 11.34 -3.06
N GLY A 214 11.03 11.79 -3.40
CA GLY A 214 11.68 12.87 -2.68
C GLY A 214 11.82 12.54 -1.19
N ARG A 215 11.12 13.29 -0.30
CA ARG A 215 11.12 13.02 1.15
C ARG A 215 9.99 12.08 1.61
N PHE A 216 8.95 11.91 0.80
CA PHE A 216 7.84 10.99 1.10
C PHE A 216 8.29 9.53 1.06
N THR A 217 7.77 8.72 2.00
CA THR A 217 8.06 7.28 2.07
C THR A 217 6.79 6.45 2.27
N PHE A 218 6.71 5.35 1.54
CA PHE A 218 5.61 4.38 1.61
C PHE A 218 6.18 2.97 1.76
N LEU A 219 5.69 2.23 2.75
CA LEU A 219 6.06 0.84 3.01
C LEU A 219 4.91 -0.10 2.67
N ASP A 220 5.18 -1.05 1.79
CA ASP A 220 4.30 -2.18 1.48
C ASP A 220 5.09 -3.47 1.66
N LEU A 221 4.58 -4.38 2.45
CA LEU A 221 5.21 -5.66 2.78
C LEU A 221 4.38 -6.86 2.29
N GLY A 222 3.30 -6.61 1.53
CA GLY A 222 2.34 -7.65 1.19
C GLY A 222 1.81 -8.35 2.44
N ASP A 223 1.81 -9.67 2.42
CA ASP A 223 1.41 -10.48 3.59
C ASP A 223 2.61 -10.99 4.40
N LEU A 224 3.71 -10.23 4.43
CA LEU A 224 4.89 -10.61 5.19
C LEU A 224 4.55 -10.84 6.66
N THR A 225 4.86 -12.03 7.17
CA THR A 225 4.57 -12.47 8.55
C THR A 225 5.78 -13.17 9.16
N GLY A 226 5.69 -13.50 10.44
CA GLY A 226 6.65 -14.34 11.13
C GLY A 226 8.07 -13.78 11.23
N ALA A 227 9.04 -14.65 11.10
CA ALA A 227 10.46 -14.30 11.29
C ALA A 227 10.97 -13.21 10.31
N PRO A 228 10.61 -13.18 9.02
CA PRO A 228 11.05 -12.12 8.13
C PRO A 228 10.49 -10.73 8.50
N LEU A 229 9.20 -10.64 8.89
CA LEU A 229 8.62 -9.38 9.36
C LEU A 229 9.35 -8.90 10.63
N PHE A 230 9.57 -9.81 11.57
CA PHE A 230 10.28 -9.52 12.79
C PHE A 230 11.72 -9.05 12.53
N ALA A 231 12.42 -9.66 11.58
CA ALA A 231 13.80 -9.33 11.23
C ALA A 231 13.98 -7.91 10.67
N LEU A 232 12.94 -7.31 10.09
CA LEU A 232 12.98 -5.92 9.63
C LEU A 232 12.92 -4.90 10.77
N ALA A 233 12.40 -5.32 11.94
CA ALA A 233 12.16 -4.46 13.10
C ALA A 233 13.03 -4.79 14.31
N CYS A 234 13.58 -6.02 14.40
CA CYS A 234 14.24 -6.55 15.58
C CYS A 234 15.51 -7.37 15.27
N PRO A 235 16.56 -7.29 16.09
CA PRO A 235 16.70 -6.46 17.27
C PRO A 235 16.89 -4.97 16.95
N ASP A 236 17.21 -4.67 15.71
CA ASP A 236 17.43 -3.31 15.22
C ASP A 236 16.40 -3.00 14.13
N ASP A 237 15.92 -1.77 14.12
CA ASP A 237 15.13 -1.23 13.02
C ASP A 237 16.04 -1.12 11.77
N LEU A 238 15.62 -1.78 10.69
CA LEU A 238 16.36 -1.77 9.42
C LEU A 238 15.81 -0.76 8.42
N LEU A 239 14.60 -0.25 8.60
CA LEU A 239 13.89 0.59 7.62
C LEU A 239 13.87 2.06 8.00
N GLY A 240 13.66 2.38 9.27
CA GLY A 240 13.41 3.72 9.77
C GLY A 240 11.96 4.15 9.67
N HIS A 241 11.73 5.41 10.06
CA HIS A 241 10.41 6.01 10.03
C HIS A 241 9.84 6.09 8.60
N VAL A 242 8.57 5.75 8.46
CA VAL A 242 7.84 5.87 7.18
C VAL A 242 6.66 6.84 7.31
N ASP A 243 6.30 7.50 6.21
CA ASP A 243 5.12 8.36 6.21
C ASP A 243 3.84 7.53 6.16
N VAL A 244 3.81 6.51 5.31
CA VAL A 244 2.64 5.64 5.17
C VAL A 244 3.06 4.17 5.20
N TYR A 245 2.36 3.38 6.00
CA TYR A 245 2.49 1.93 6.05
C TYR A 245 1.18 1.27 5.62
N LEU A 246 1.21 0.52 4.52
CA LEU A 246 0.16 -0.43 4.21
C LEU A 246 0.35 -1.63 5.13
N VAL A 247 -0.55 -1.77 6.10
CA VAL A 247 -0.40 -2.76 7.17
C VAL A 247 -0.39 -4.16 6.56
N ALA A 248 0.68 -4.90 6.79
CA ALA A 248 0.90 -6.22 6.22
C ALA A 248 -0.29 -7.16 6.51
N HIS A 249 -0.46 -8.17 5.66
CA HIS A 249 -1.44 -9.24 5.82
C HIS A 249 -2.87 -8.71 6.12
N HIS A 250 -3.26 -7.63 5.42
CA HIS A 250 -4.56 -6.96 5.52
C HIS A 250 -4.94 -6.52 6.95
N GLY A 251 -3.95 -6.35 7.83
CA GLY A 251 -4.19 -6.13 9.24
C GLY A 251 -4.70 -7.37 9.98
N GLY A 252 -4.29 -8.56 9.56
CA GLY A 252 -4.52 -9.81 10.28
C GLY A 252 -3.96 -9.79 11.71
N PRO A 253 -4.25 -10.78 12.56
CA PRO A 253 -3.86 -10.76 13.98
C PRO A 253 -2.35 -10.79 14.21
N ASP A 254 -1.56 -11.13 13.21
CA ASP A 254 -0.11 -11.24 13.18
C ASP A 254 0.60 -10.08 12.47
N ALA A 255 -0.15 -9.07 12.01
CA ALA A 255 0.35 -8.03 11.10
C ALA A 255 0.87 -6.76 11.78
N ALA A 256 0.45 -6.45 12.98
CA ALA A 256 0.82 -5.24 13.70
C ALA A 256 1.35 -5.55 15.09
N ASP A 257 2.49 -6.21 15.13
CA ASP A 257 3.26 -6.36 16.35
C ASP A 257 3.72 -4.97 16.88
N PRO A 258 3.66 -4.70 18.20
CA PRO A 258 4.17 -3.45 18.78
C PRO A 258 5.62 -3.14 18.38
N ALA A 259 6.46 -4.15 18.17
CA ALA A 259 7.85 -3.95 17.75
C ALA A 259 7.93 -3.42 16.31
N THR A 260 7.10 -3.91 15.38
CA THR A 260 7.06 -3.39 14.00
C THR A 260 6.54 -1.96 13.95
N LEU A 261 5.47 -1.64 14.69
CA LEU A 261 4.97 -0.27 14.78
C LEU A 261 5.96 0.68 15.45
N SER A 262 6.71 0.20 16.46
CA SER A 262 7.77 0.98 17.12
C SER A 262 8.95 1.26 16.19
N ALA A 263 9.33 0.31 15.34
CA ALA A 263 10.41 0.47 14.37
C ALA A 263 9.99 1.43 13.25
N PHE A 264 8.89 1.12 12.57
CA PHE A 264 8.48 1.86 11.36
C PHE A 264 7.85 3.21 11.69
N THR A 265 7.29 3.40 12.89
CA THR A 265 6.60 4.61 13.36
C THR A 265 5.85 5.34 12.25
N PRO A 266 4.89 4.66 11.59
CA PRO A 266 4.19 5.22 10.46
C PRO A 266 3.38 6.44 10.89
N ARG A 267 3.40 7.48 10.08
CA ARG A 267 2.53 8.63 10.31
C ARG A 267 1.07 8.30 10.02
N VAL A 268 0.83 7.53 8.97
CA VAL A 268 -0.48 7.02 8.58
C VAL A 268 -0.37 5.52 8.32
N ALA A 269 -1.31 4.76 8.87
CA ALA A 269 -1.51 3.37 8.53
C ALA A 269 -2.74 3.21 7.62
N ILE A 270 -2.63 2.34 6.61
CA ILE A 270 -3.74 1.97 5.73
C ILE A 270 -3.95 0.46 5.86
N LEU A 271 -5.20 0.04 6.05
CA LEU A 271 -5.58 -1.37 6.06
C LEU A 271 -6.36 -1.69 4.78
N ASN A 272 -5.84 -2.62 4.00
CA ASN A 272 -6.53 -3.21 2.84
C ASN A 272 -7.38 -4.42 3.25
N ASN A 273 -8.04 -4.31 4.41
CA ASN A 273 -8.92 -5.32 4.94
C ASN A 273 -10.24 -5.43 4.17
N GLY A 274 -10.82 -6.61 4.16
CA GLY A 274 -12.21 -6.83 3.83
C GLY A 274 -13.10 -6.77 5.08
N ARG A 275 -14.37 -7.13 4.91
CA ARG A 275 -15.32 -7.17 6.01
C ARG A 275 -14.94 -8.19 7.09
N THR A 276 -14.51 -9.38 6.68
CA THR A 276 -14.13 -10.49 7.58
C THR A 276 -12.69 -10.94 7.41
N LYS A 277 -12.04 -10.63 6.30
CA LYS A 277 -10.64 -10.96 6.03
C LYS A 277 -9.74 -9.79 6.40
N GLY A 278 -8.67 -10.05 7.16
CA GLY A 278 -7.85 -8.98 7.74
C GLY A 278 -8.59 -8.21 8.84
N GLY A 279 -8.08 -7.06 9.24
CA GLY A 279 -8.71 -6.22 10.25
C GLY A 279 -8.98 -6.94 11.58
N GLY A 280 -7.99 -7.66 12.10
CA GLY A 280 -8.09 -8.44 13.34
C GLY A 280 -8.04 -7.58 14.61
N ALA A 281 -8.71 -8.01 15.68
CA ALA A 281 -8.74 -7.30 16.95
C ALA A 281 -7.35 -6.99 17.55
N PRO A 282 -6.33 -7.88 17.51
CA PRO A 282 -4.99 -7.56 17.95
C PRO A 282 -4.36 -6.39 17.22
N THR A 283 -4.52 -6.34 15.88
CA THR A 283 -4.02 -5.26 15.02
C THR A 283 -4.68 -3.94 15.35
N PHE A 284 -6.03 -3.89 15.46
CA PHE A 284 -6.72 -2.69 15.89
C PHE A 284 -6.25 -2.21 17.27
N SER A 285 -6.09 -3.12 18.23
CA SER A 285 -5.60 -2.77 19.55
C SER A 285 -4.19 -2.17 19.53
N ALA A 286 -3.31 -2.69 18.66
CA ALA A 286 -1.96 -2.14 18.50
C ALA A 286 -1.98 -0.74 17.84
N LEU A 287 -2.78 -0.58 16.79
CA LEU A 287 -2.93 0.71 16.10
C LEU A 287 -3.58 1.78 16.99
N HIS A 288 -4.58 1.43 17.80
CA HIS A 288 -5.16 2.36 18.79
C HIS A 288 -4.12 2.81 19.80
N ARG A 289 -3.36 1.88 20.39
CA ARG A 289 -2.27 2.25 21.33
C ARG A 289 -1.23 3.17 20.69
N ALA A 290 -0.85 2.92 19.42
CA ALA A 290 0.08 3.78 18.71
C ALA A 290 -0.52 5.18 18.46
N SER A 291 -1.81 5.28 18.13
CA SER A 291 -2.51 6.54 17.93
C SER A 291 -2.68 7.32 19.25
N GLU A 292 -2.99 6.64 20.36
CA GLU A 292 -3.11 7.24 21.69
C GLU A 292 -1.78 7.77 22.22
N ALA A 293 -0.64 7.17 21.80
CA ALA A 293 0.69 7.67 22.12
C ALA A 293 1.02 9.03 21.45
N GLY A 294 0.17 9.48 20.56
CA GLY A 294 0.19 10.81 19.96
C GLY A 294 0.49 10.81 18.44
N PRO A 295 0.19 11.93 17.78
CA PRO A 295 0.31 12.05 16.31
C PRO A 295 1.73 11.97 15.78
N SER A 296 2.75 12.05 16.64
CA SER A 296 4.15 11.77 16.28
C SER A 296 4.42 10.29 16.10
N GLN A 297 3.57 9.42 16.66
CA GLN A 297 3.65 7.97 16.51
C GLN A 297 2.74 7.52 15.36
N LEU A 298 1.43 7.74 15.48
CA LEU A 298 0.45 7.40 14.45
C LEU A 298 -0.66 8.46 14.45
N ALA A 299 -0.72 9.27 13.39
CA ALA A 299 -1.69 10.34 13.30
C ALA A 299 -3.08 9.84 12.88
N ASP A 300 -3.14 8.87 11.98
CA ASP A 300 -4.39 8.35 11.44
C ASP A 300 -4.28 6.90 10.95
N VAL A 301 -5.44 6.24 10.97
CA VAL A 301 -5.64 4.93 10.34
C VAL A 301 -6.80 5.03 9.37
N TRP A 302 -6.59 4.55 8.14
CA TRP A 302 -7.59 4.45 7.09
C TRP A 302 -7.85 2.99 6.76
N GLN A 303 -9.11 2.63 6.50
CA GLN A 303 -9.54 1.25 6.24
C GLN A 303 -10.26 1.16 4.90
N LEU A 304 -10.03 0.08 4.15
CA LEU A 304 -10.84 -0.22 2.97
C LEU A 304 -12.24 -0.69 3.35
N HIS A 305 -12.36 -1.48 4.42
CA HIS A 305 -13.65 -1.95 4.92
C HIS A 305 -13.83 -1.72 6.41
N ARG A 306 -15.09 -1.58 6.82
CA ARG A 306 -15.49 -1.79 8.20
C ARG A 306 -15.33 -3.28 8.53
N SER A 307 -14.42 -3.61 9.43
CA SER A 307 -14.27 -4.99 9.92
C SER A 307 -15.45 -5.40 10.78
N SER A 308 -16.00 -6.57 10.54
CA SER A 308 -17.01 -7.23 11.38
C SER A 308 -16.43 -8.34 12.25
N ASN A 309 -15.12 -8.47 12.30
CA ASN A 309 -14.45 -9.47 13.13
C ASN A 309 -14.72 -9.23 14.60
N GLN A 310 -14.85 -10.30 15.37
CA GLN A 310 -15.11 -10.21 16.80
C GLN A 310 -14.00 -9.42 17.52
N GLY A 311 -14.41 -8.41 18.26
CA GLY A 311 -13.50 -7.53 19.01
C GLY A 311 -12.76 -6.49 18.16
N ALA A 312 -13.04 -6.39 16.85
CA ALA A 312 -12.47 -5.35 16.01
C ALA A 312 -12.98 -3.97 16.43
N GLN A 313 -12.06 -3.07 16.75
CA GLN A 313 -12.35 -1.68 17.10
C GLN A 313 -12.06 -0.80 15.89
N ASN A 314 -13.02 -0.71 14.96
CA ASN A 314 -12.87 0.12 13.78
C ASN A 314 -12.60 1.58 14.14
N PHE A 315 -11.89 2.28 13.28
CA PHE A 315 -11.68 3.72 13.38
C PHE A 315 -12.92 4.49 12.87
N ASP A 316 -12.82 5.81 12.81
CA ASP A 316 -13.90 6.69 12.39
C ASP A 316 -14.44 6.34 10.99
N ASP A 317 -15.78 6.33 10.83
CA ASP A 317 -16.43 5.98 9.58
C ASP A 317 -16.04 6.87 8.40
N GLY A 318 -15.66 8.11 8.65
CA GLY A 318 -15.13 9.01 7.62
C GLY A 318 -13.85 8.48 6.96
N ARG A 319 -13.09 7.65 7.67
CA ARG A 319 -11.83 7.05 7.22
C ARG A 319 -11.97 5.62 6.71
N ILE A 320 -13.20 5.09 6.64
CA ILE A 320 -13.49 3.77 6.09
C ILE A 320 -14.08 3.94 4.69
N ALA A 321 -13.47 3.35 3.68
CA ALA A 321 -13.95 3.47 2.32
C ALA A 321 -15.27 2.73 2.09
N ASN A 322 -15.45 1.53 2.65
CA ASN A 322 -16.64 0.72 2.49
C ASN A 322 -17.20 0.31 3.86
N LEU A 323 -18.45 0.67 4.12
CA LEU A 323 -19.13 0.32 5.36
C LEU A 323 -19.82 -1.05 5.28
N ASP A 324 -20.05 -1.53 4.06
CA ASP A 324 -20.62 -2.82 3.71
C ASP A 324 -20.09 -3.30 2.36
N GLU A 325 -20.51 -4.47 1.91
CA GLU A 325 -20.04 -5.11 0.66
C GLU A 325 -20.84 -4.69 -0.59
N SER A 326 -21.75 -3.72 -0.47
CA SER A 326 -22.58 -3.25 -1.60
C SER A 326 -21.88 -2.25 -2.50
N THR A 327 -20.73 -1.71 -2.07
CA THR A 327 -19.96 -0.69 -2.77
C THR A 327 -18.50 -1.09 -2.94
N ALA A 328 -17.78 -0.38 -3.82
CA ALA A 328 -16.38 -0.63 -4.12
C ALA A 328 -15.63 0.70 -4.19
N HIS A 329 -15.58 1.39 -3.07
CA HIS A 329 -14.84 2.64 -2.92
C HIS A 329 -13.36 2.36 -2.63
N TRP A 330 -12.49 3.21 -3.12
CA TRP A 330 -11.05 3.19 -2.86
C TRP A 330 -10.61 4.34 -1.95
N LEU A 331 -9.45 4.19 -1.36
CA LEU A 331 -8.71 5.29 -0.77
C LEU A 331 -7.69 5.78 -1.81
N LYS A 332 -7.62 7.10 -2.01
CA LYS A 332 -6.59 7.72 -2.85
C LYS A 332 -5.59 8.46 -1.98
N LEU A 333 -4.30 8.18 -2.13
CA LEU A 333 -3.23 8.97 -1.55
C LEU A 333 -2.52 9.73 -2.66
N SER A 334 -2.24 11.01 -2.43
CA SER A 334 -1.46 11.85 -3.34
C SER A 334 -0.27 12.44 -2.58
N ALA A 335 0.94 12.05 -2.96
CA ALA A 335 2.18 12.47 -2.32
C ALA A 335 2.93 13.51 -3.16
N SER A 336 3.54 14.48 -2.48
CA SER A 336 4.47 15.44 -3.07
C SER A 336 5.91 15.06 -2.72
N ASP A 337 6.86 15.49 -3.54
CA ASP A 337 8.29 15.23 -3.36
C ASP A 337 8.88 15.93 -2.12
N ASP A 338 8.19 16.93 -1.61
CA ASP A 338 8.57 17.62 -0.36
C ASP A 338 8.23 16.80 0.91
N GLY A 339 7.54 15.65 0.77
CA GLY A 339 7.13 14.79 1.87
C GLY A 339 5.73 15.07 2.41
N SER A 340 5.03 16.09 1.91
CA SER A 340 3.61 16.29 2.21
C SER A 340 2.75 15.33 1.40
N PHE A 341 1.60 14.92 1.94
CA PHE A 341 0.67 14.07 1.23
C PHE A 341 -0.77 14.28 1.71
N SER A 342 -1.71 13.76 0.96
CA SER A 342 -3.13 13.73 1.36
C SER A 342 -3.73 12.35 1.12
N VAL A 343 -4.75 12.00 1.91
CA VAL A 343 -5.56 10.81 1.72
C VAL A 343 -7.01 11.24 1.52
N THR A 344 -7.63 10.73 0.46
CA THR A 344 -9.02 11.00 0.09
C THR A 344 -9.81 9.70 0.13
N ASN A 345 -10.97 9.72 0.81
CA ASN A 345 -11.93 8.64 0.79
C ASN A 345 -12.90 8.85 -0.38
N SER A 346 -12.92 7.96 -1.37
CA SER A 346 -13.77 8.11 -2.55
C SER A 346 -15.27 7.96 -2.27
N ARG A 347 -15.65 7.36 -1.12
CA ARG A 347 -17.05 7.29 -0.69
C ARG A 347 -17.61 8.64 -0.23
N THR A 348 -16.83 9.38 0.56
CA THR A 348 -17.28 10.64 1.18
C THR A 348 -16.79 11.88 0.44
N GLY A 349 -15.73 11.76 -0.36
CA GLY A 349 -14.99 12.90 -0.93
C GLY A 349 -14.13 13.63 0.10
N GLU A 350 -14.12 13.21 1.37
CA GLU A 350 -13.29 13.80 2.41
C GLU A 350 -11.80 13.60 2.10
N THR A 351 -11.05 14.67 2.23
CA THR A 351 -9.59 14.68 2.03
C THR A 351 -8.91 15.22 3.28
N LYS A 352 -7.97 14.46 3.82
CA LYS A 352 -7.09 14.91 4.89
C LYS A 352 -5.66 15.09 4.39
N THR A 353 -5.08 16.26 4.66
CA THR A 353 -3.70 16.60 4.29
C THR A 353 -2.78 16.45 5.48
N TYR A 354 -1.60 15.90 5.21
CA TYR A 354 -0.51 15.70 6.14
C TYR A 354 0.68 16.58 5.69
N PRO A 355 1.01 17.66 6.42
CA PRO A 355 2.13 18.51 6.06
C PRO A 355 3.46 17.78 6.22
N VAL A 356 4.53 18.35 5.75
CA VAL A 356 5.89 17.81 5.94
C VAL A 356 6.18 17.58 7.42
N ARG A 357 6.85 16.46 7.77
CA ARG A 357 7.42 16.22 9.11
C ARG A 357 8.66 17.06 9.31
#